data_f13cb9e3121ba92d2a992ba0022e5dee
#
_entry.id   f13cb9e3121ba92d2a992ba0022e5dee
#
_cell.length_a   1.000
_cell.length_b   1.000
_cell.length_c   1.000
_cell.angle_alpha   90.00
_cell.angle_beta   90.00
_cell.angle_gamma   90.00
#
_symmetry.space_group_name_H-M   'P 1'
#
loop_
_entity.id
_entity.type
_entity.pdbx_description
1 polymer ?
#
loop_
_entity_poly.entity_id
_entity_poly.type
_entity_poly.pdbx_seq_one_letter_code
_entity_poly.pdbx_strand_id
1 'polypeptide(L)'
;MDIYGSSVVFQNHLDQNYTVIANLVGENTQSLEAIESNYLEYEKLLKKFSDEAFTISVKLTSIGMDHSYEETIKNLIQLAQLAKINNQMIRLDMEDSTYTQRTIEVCKSIHSEFKGSVGITLQANLFRTETDLLDLIRNGISIRLVKGAYIENDQIAYTDTEVIRQKFLDHAKTLIADEGVRHSIATHDEDLLTMIALNNEMRNHRFEFLFGVRRDLQKAFNSSHDVGIYMPYGKEWVSYTLRRLKEFKNIRFVAKNLIKEK
;
A
#
# COMPACT_ATOMS: atom_id res chain seq x y z
N MET A 1 17.19 -8.41 3.50
CA MET A 1 16.79 -9.15 4.72
C MET A 1 16.03 -10.38 4.24
N ASP A 2 16.38 -11.57 4.66
CA ASP A 2 15.59 -12.76 4.35
C ASP A 2 14.30 -12.79 5.18
N ILE A 3 13.41 -13.74 4.92
CA ILE A 3 12.12 -13.85 5.62
C ILE A 3 12.29 -14.01 7.15
N TYR A 4 13.36 -14.65 7.61
CA TYR A 4 13.59 -14.87 9.04
C TYR A 4 13.96 -13.57 9.75
N GLY A 5 14.90 -12.81 9.21
CA GLY A 5 15.24 -11.49 9.75
C GLY A 5 14.10 -10.48 9.65
N SER A 6 13.33 -10.53 8.55
CA SER A 6 12.14 -9.67 8.38
C SER A 6 11.04 -10.03 9.36
N SER A 7 10.82 -11.31 9.65
CA SER A 7 9.76 -11.74 10.58
C SER A 7 9.96 -11.22 12.01
N VAL A 8 11.20 -11.10 12.47
CA VAL A 8 11.50 -10.51 13.79
C VAL A 8 11.13 -9.03 13.79
N VAL A 9 11.47 -8.32 12.71
CA VAL A 9 11.11 -6.89 12.57
C VAL A 9 9.59 -6.70 12.48
N PHE A 10 8.89 -7.58 11.76
CA PHE A 10 7.43 -7.56 11.68
C PHE A 10 6.80 -7.76 13.07
N GLN A 11 7.21 -8.79 13.79
CA GLN A 11 6.71 -9.06 15.15
C GLN A 11 6.92 -7.88 16.09
N ASN A 12 8.12 -7.28 16.10
CA ASN A 12 8.42 -6.12 16.93
C ASN A 12 7.50 -4.92 16.68
N HIS A 13 6.96 -4.77 15.45
CA HIS A 13 6.01 -3.70 15.15
C HIS A 13 4.58 -4.08 15.52
N LEU A 14 4.19 -5.33 15.31
CA LEU A 14 2.91 -5.88 15.78
C LEU A 14 2.79 -5.73 17.31
N ASP A 15 3.84 -6.06 18.05
CA ASP A 15 3.91 -5.92 19.52
C ASP A 15 3.78 -4.45 19.98
N GLN A 16 4.02 -3.48 19.10
CA GLN A 16 3.83 -2.05 19.33
C GLN A 16 2.47 -1.52 18.83
N ASN A 17 1.53 -2.41 18.52
CA ASN A 17 0.20 -2.10 17.98
C ASN A 17 0.20 -1.39 16.62
N TYR A 18 1.23 -1.57 15.79
CA TYR A 18 1.18 -1.19 14.39
C TYR A 18 0.54 -2.31 13.55
N THR A 19 -0.18 -1.95 12.50
CA THR A 19 -0.45 -2.91 11.43
C THR A 19 0.79 -3.06 10.57
N VAL A 20 1.24 -4.28 10.37
CA VAL A 20 2.33 -4.57 9.44
C VAL A 20 1.79 -4.78 8.03
N ILE A 21 2.40 -4.09 7.07
CA ILE A 21 2.08 -4.22 5.65
C ILE A 21 3.34 -4.69 4.93
N ALA A 22 3.45 -5.99 4.73
CA ALA A 22 4.64 -6.61 4.14
C ALA A 22 4.57 -6.54 2.61
N ASN A 23 5.60 -5.99 1.97
CA ASN A 23 5.78 -5.98 0.54
C ASN A 23 7.06 -6.73 0.14
N LEU A 24 6.92 -7.83 -0.57
CA LEU A 24 8.06 -8.50 -1.19
C LEU A 24 8.55 -7.65 -2.37
N VAL A 25 9.77 -7.16 -2.27
CA VAL A 25 10.35 -6.29 -3.29
C VAL A 25 10.59 -7.08 -4.58
N GLY A 26 9.96 -6.64 -5.64
CA GLY A 26 10.03 -7.19 -6.99
C GLY A 26 8.87 -6.65 -7.83
N GLU A 27 9.13 -6.46 -9.09
CA GLU A 27 8.15 -6.08 -10.11
C GLU A 27 8.62 -6.61 -11.46
N ASN A 28 7.71 -6.78 -12.43
CA ASN A 28 8.01 -7.27 -13.77
C ASN A 28 8.77 -8.61 -13.76
N THR A 29 8.36 -9.52 -12.89
CA THR A 29 9.00 -10.83 -12.73
C THR A 29 8.75 -11.71 -13.96
N GLN A 30 9.81 -12.13 -14.64
CA GLN A 30 9.76 -12.87 -15.91
C GLN A 30 9.96 -14.38 -15.74
N SER A 31 10.62 -14.82 -14.67
CA SER A 31 10.89 -16.25 -14.42
C SER A 31 9.72 -16.90 -13.70
N LEU A 32 9.24 -18.02 -14.20
CA LEU A 32 8.18 -18.84 -13.57
C LEU A 32 8.56 -19.26 -12.14
N GLU A 33 9.84 -19.66 -11.95
CA GLU A 33 10.33 -20.04 -10.63
C GLU A 33 10.28 -18.86 -9.64
N ALA A 34 10.60 -17.65 -10.10
CA ALA A 34 10.53 -16.46 -9.26
C ALA A 34 9.07 -16.06 -8.96
N ILE A 35 8.15 -16.22 -9.92
CA ILE A 35 6.71 -16.00 -9.75
C ILE A 35 6.16 -16.96 -8.68
N GLU A 36 6.44 -18.25 -8.80
CA GLU A 36 6.05 -19.27 -7.84
C GLU A 36 6.66 -19.01 -6.46
N SER A 37 7.95 -18.67 -6.42
CA SER A 37 8.63 -18.31 -5.16
C SER A 37 7.99 -17.13 -4.48
N ASN A 38 7.60 -16.08 -5.22
CA ASN A 38 6.92 -14.91 -4.67
C ASN A 38 5.54 -15.28 -4.10
N TYR A 39 4.77 -16.09 -4.82
CA TYR A 39 3.48 -16.60 -4.36
C TYR A 39 3.62 -17.37 -3.03
N LEU A 40 4.54 -18.36 -2.99
CA LEU A 40 4.78 -19.17 -1.80
C LEU A 40 5.25 -18.34 -0.61
N GLU A 41 6.00 -17.28 -0.86
CA GLU A 41 6.47 -16.37 0.18
C GLU A 41 5.29 -15.58 0.79
N TYR A 42 4.37 -15.05 -0.02
CA TYR A 42 3.16 -14.41 0.46
C TYR A 42 2.24 -15.38 1.23
N GLU A 43 2.05 -16.59 0.71
CA GLU A 43 1.28 -17.63 1.39
C GLU A 43 1.85 -17.95 2.77
N LYS A 44 3.18 -18.11 2.86
CA LYS A 44 3.90 -18.36 4.12
C LYS A 44 3.73 -17.22 5.12
N LEU A 45 3.74 -15.96 4.68
CA LEU A 45 3.52 -14.82 5.57
C LEU A 45 2.10 -14.81 6.12
N LEU A 46 1.08 -15.00 5.29
CA LEU A 46 -0.31 -15.05 5.71
C LEU A 46 -0.54 -16.17 6.74
N LYS A 47 0.06 -17.32 6.54
CA LYS A 47 -0.02 -18.44 7.50
C LYS A 47 0.71 -18.14 8.81
N LYS A 48 1.90 -17.54 8.72
CA LYS A 48 2.75 -17.26 9.89
C LYS A 48 2.16 -16.22 10.84
N PHE A 49 1.48 -15.22 10.29
CA PHE A 49 0.90 -14.10 11.04
C PHE A 49 -0.63 -14.14 11.06
N SER A 50 -1.21 -15.35 11.09
CA SER A 50 -2.67 -15.57 10.98
C SER A 50 -3.51 -14.90 12.06
N ASP A 51 -2.95 -14.69 13.24
CA ASP A 51 -3.65 -14.12 14.41
C ASP A 51 -3.32 -12.62 14.61
N GLU A 52 -2.68 -11.99 13.62
CA GLU A 52 -2.11 -10.66 13.74
C GLU A 52 -2.74 -9.64 12.78
N ALA A 53 -2.64 -8.35 13.11
CA ALA A 53 -3.00 -7.24 12.24
C ALA A 53 -2.00 -7.12 11.06
N PHE A 54 -2.07 -8.07 10.14
CA PHE A 54 -1.10 -8.26 9.07
C PHE A 54 -1.74 -8.11 7.70
N THR A 55 -1.08 -7.38 6.82
CA THR A 55 -1.48 -7.16 5.43
C THR A 55 -0.30 -7.52 4.52
N ILE A 56 -0.54 -8.22 3.43
CA ILE A 56 0.42 -8.32 2.34
C ILE A 56 0.11 -7.28 1.26
N SER A 57 1.12 -6.60 0.75
CA SER A 57 1.01 -5.67 -0.37
C SER A 57 1.63 -6.30 -1.59
N VAL A 58 0.82 -6.50 -2.64
CA VAL A 58 1.16 -7.33 -3.79
C VAL A 58 1.12 -6.50 -5.06
N LYS A 59 2.20 -6.51 -5.83
CA LYS A 59 2.21 -6.04 -7.22
C LYS A 59 1.81 -7.18 -8.14
N LEU A 60 0.87 -6.94 -9.04
CA LEU A 60 0.38 -8.00 -9.93
C LEU A 60 1.48 -8.53 -10.86
N THR A 61 2.40 -7.66 -11.29
CA THR A 61 3.56 -8.08 -12.11
C THR A 61 4.54 -8.96 -11.35
N SER A 62 4.61 -8.84 -10.01
CA SER A 62 5.48 -9.70 -9.18
C SER A 62 4.99 -11.14 -9.06
N ILE A 63 3.69 -11.36 -9.29
CA ILE A 63 3.05 -12.68 -9.23
C ILE A 63 2.61 -13.19 -10.61
N GLY A 64 3.14 -12.59 -11.68
CA GLY A 64 3.08 -13.14 -13.04
C GLY A 64 2.07 -12.51 -13.98
N MET A 65 1.53 -11.31 -13.73
CA MET A 65 0.52 -10.66 -14.59
C MET A 65 0.94 -10.53 -16.07
N ASP A 66 2.22 -10.29 -16.33
CA ASP A 66 2.77 -10.17 -17.68
C ASP A 66 3.10 -11.53 -18.31
N HIS A 67 3.08 -12.60 -17.52
CA HIS A 67 3.39 -13.95 -17.98
C HIS A 67 2.12 -14.75 -18.28
N SER A 68 1.20 -14.81 -17.31
CA SER A 68 -0.09 -15.49 -17.44
C SER A 68 -1.14 -14.82 -16.55
N TYR A 69 -2.11 -14.19 -17.19
CA TYR A 69 -3.26 -13.61 -16.49
C TYR A 69 -4.02 -14.65 -15.67
N GLU A 70 -4.32 -15.81 -16.27
CA GLU A 70 -5.10 -16.87 -15.62
C GLU A 70 -4.40 -17.42 -14.37
N GLU A 71 -3.08 -17.65 -14.46
CA GLU A 71 -2.31 -18.16 -13.34
C GLU A 71 -2.20 -17.11 -12.23
N THR A 72 -2.02 -15.84 -12.58
CA THR A 72 -2.02 -14.73 -11.61
C THR A 72 -3.34 -14.65 -10.85
N ILE A 73 -4.48 -14.75 -11.55
CA ILE A 73 -5.80 -14.72 -10.91
C ILE A 73 -5.97 -15.94 -9.99
N LYS A 74 -5.59 -17.14 -10.44
CA LYS A 74 -5.64 -18.35 -9.62
C LYS A 74 -4.82 -18.18 -8.32
N ASN A 75 -3.59 -17.72 -8.43
CA ASN A 75 -2.73 -17.48 -7.27
C ASN A 75 -3.32 -16.43 -6.32
N LEU A 76 -3.87 -15.34 -6.86
CA LEU A 76 -4.48 -14.29 -6.07
C LEU A 76 -5.75 -14.76 -5.36
N ILE A 77 -6.57 -15.61 -5.99
CA ILE A 77 -7.74 -16.24 -5.35
C ILE A 77 -7.31 -17.07 -4.14
N GLN A 78 -6.27 -17.90 -4.28
CA GLN A 78 -5.78 -18.72 -3.18
C GLN A 78 -5.27 -17.85 -2.00
N LEU A 79 -4.52 -16.80 -2.30
CA LEU A 79 -4.07 -15.85 -1.27
C LEU A 79 -5.27 -15.13 -0.62
N ALA A 80 -6.27 -14.70 -1.40
CA ALA A 80 -7.46 -14.01 -0.90
C ALA A 80 -8.32 -14.92 -0.01
N GLN A 81 -8.47 -16.18 -0.36
CA GLN A 81 -9.13 -17.17 0.46
C GLN A 81 -8.44 -17.35 1.81
N LEU A 82 -7.11 -17.47 1.80
CA LEU A 82 -6.31 -17.58 3.03
C LEU A 82 -6.42 -16.32 3.88
N ALA A 83 -6.30 -15.15 3.27
CA ALA A 83 -6.43 -13.86 3.95
C ALA A 83 -7.82 -13.72 4.60
N LYS A 84 -8.88 -14.15 3.91
CA LYS A 84 -10.24 -14.12 4.46
C LYS A 84 -10.40 -15.04 5.68
N ILE A 85 -9.85 -16.26 5.63
CA ILE A 85 -9.88 -17.20 6.75
C ILE A 85 -9.18 -16.60 7.97
N ASN A 86 -8.06 -15.93 7.78
CA ASN A 86 -7.23 -15.35 8.84
C ASN A 86 -7.65 -13.92 9.23
N ASN A 87 -8.74 -13.39 8.69
CA ASN A 87 -9.15 -11.98 8.88
C ASN A 87 -8.04 -10.97 8.53
N GLN A 88 -7.25 -11.28 7.52
CA GLN A 88 -6.16 -10.45 7.00
C GLN A 88 -6.56 -9.77 5.69
N MET A 89 -5.70 -8.88 5.18
CA MET A 89 -5.94 -8.16 3.93
C MET A 89 -4.81 -8.37 2.92
N ILE A 90 -5.18 -8.49 1.67
CA ILE A 90 -4.29 -8.30 0.52
C ILE A 90 -4.53 -6.91 -0.04
N ARG A 91 -3.49 -6.10 -0.13
CA ARG A 91 -3.52 -4.81 -0.79
C ARG A 91 -2.84 -4.93 -2.16
N LEU A 92 -3.60 -4.74 -3.23
CA LEU A 92 -3.00 -4.64 -4.56
C LEU A 92 -2.31 -3.28 -4.69
N ASP A 93 -0.99 -3.30 -4.85
CA ASP A 93 -0.23 -2.08 -5.11
C ASP A 93 -0.49 -1.60 -6.53
N MET A 94 -0.53 -0.27 -6.69
CA MET A 94 -0.64 0.33 -8.00
C MET A 94 0.76 0.47 -8.60
N GLU A 95 0.88 0.00 -9.82
CA GLU A 95 2.06 0.15 -10.66
C GLU A 95 1.88 1.36 -11.58
N ASP A 96 2.60 1.45 -12.69
CA ASP A 96 2.41 2.58 -13.62
C ASP A 96 1.01 2.56 -14.28
N SER A 97 0.70 3.63 -15.01
CA SER A 97 -0.64 3.85 -15.59
C SER A 97 -1.08 2.74 -16.56
N THR A 98 -0.14 1.99 -17.17
CA THR A 98 -0.47 0.91 -18.10
C THR A 98 -1.16 -0.27 -17.40
N TYR A 99 -0.91 -0.44 -16.10
CA TYR A 99 -1.51 -1.49 -15.28
C TYR A 99 -2.77 -1.04 -14.54
N THR A 100 -3.03 0.27 -14.44
CA THR A 100 -4.09 0.81 -13.57
C THR A 100 -5.46 0.16 -13.84
N GLN A 101 -5.90 0.13 -15.10
CA GLN A 101 -7.21 -0.42 -15.46
C GLN A 101 -7.31 -1.90 -15.08
N ARG A 102 -6.31 -2.69 -15.46
CA ARG A 102 -6.26 -4.12 -15.20
C ARG A 102 -6.24 -4.43 -13.69
N THR A 103 -5.48 -3.66 -12.91
CA THR A 103 -5.42 -3.83 -11.45
C THR A 103 -6.78 -3.56 -10.80
N ILE A 104 -7.52 -2.53 -11.26
CA ILE A 104 -8.87 -2.23 -10.78
C ILE A 104 -9.84 -3.38 -11.11
N GLU A 105 -9.81 -3.88 -12.34
CA GLU A 105 -10.68 -5.00 -12.78
C GLU A 105 -10.42 -6.26 -11.97
N VAL A 106 -9.15 -6.63 -11.79
CA VAL A 106 -8.74 -7.77 -10.97
C VAL A 106 -9.20 -7.58 -9.52
N CYS A 107 -8.96 -6.39 -8.93
CA CYS A 107 -9.40 -6.11 -7.58
C CYS A 107 -10.91 -6.29 -7.41
N LYS A 108 -11.71 -5.73 -8.29
CA LYS A 108 -13.18 -5.84 -8.25
C LYS A 108 -13.65 -7.28 -8.38
N SER A 109 -13.05 -8.05 -9.30
CA SER A 109 -13.36 -9.44 -9.52
C SER A 109 -13.10 -10.27 -8.25
N ILE A 110 -11.90 -10.19 -7.68
CA ILE A 110 -11.53 -10.96 -6.49
C ILE A 110 -12.31 -10.48 -5.26
N HIS A 111 -12.48 -9.17 -5.08
CA HIS A 111 -13.24 -8.60 -3.96
C HIS A 111 -14.70 -9.06 -3.94
N SER A 112 -15.32 -9.28 -5.09
CA SER A 112 -16.72 -9.72 -5.17
C SER A 112 -16.96 -11.05 -4.42
N GLU A 113 -15.96 -11.92 -4.39
CA GLU A 113 -15.98 -13.22 -3.71
C GLU A 113 -15.39 -13.15 -2.30
N PHE A 114 -14.32 -12.35 -2.12
CA PHE A 114 -13.56 -12.24 -0.86
C PHE A 114 -13.69 -10.86 -0.22
N LYS A 115 -14.94 -10.40 0.00
CA LYS A 115 -15.24 -9.08 0.59
C LYS A 115 -14.49 -8.86 1.89
N GLY A 116 -13.88 -7.68 2.03
CA GLY A 116 -13.13 -7.27 3.21
C GLY A 116 -11.69 -7.77 3.27
N SER A 117 -11.29 -8.73 2.41
CA SER A 117 -9.92 -9.29 2.42
C SER A 117 -9.07 -8.82 1.25
N VAL A 118 -9.62 -8.07 0.31
CA VAL A 118 -8.88 -7.51 -0.82
C VAL A 118 -9.19 -6.03 -0.95
N GLY A 119 -8.15 -5.23 -1.11
CA GLY A 119 -8.23 -3.80 -1.36
C GLY A 119 -7.19 -3.36 -2.39
N ILE A 120 -7.18 -2.07 -2.75
CA ILE A 120 -6.36 -1.54 -3.83
C ILE A 120 -5.66 -0.25 -3.43
N THR A 121 -4.58 0.10 -4.12
CA THR A 121 -3.91 1.39 -4.00
C THR A 121 -4.32 2.28 -5.18
N LEU A 122 -4.63 3.56 -4.91
CA LEU A 122 -4.87 4.58 -5.92
C LEU A 122 -3.87 5.72 -5.81
N GLN A 123 -3.51 6.29 -6.95
CA GLN A 123 -2.52 7.37 -7.08
C GLN A 123 -3.22 8.71 -7.37
N ALA A 124 -3.09 9.69 -6.47
CA ALA A 124 -3.77 10.99 -6.59
C ALA A 124 -3.31 11.84 -7.79
N ASN A 125 -2.14 11.54 -8.36
CA ASN A 125 -1.64 12.25 -9.52
C ASN A 125 -2.36 11.90 -10.84
N LEU A 126 -3.05 10.76 -10.95
CA LEU A 126 -3.75 10.39 -12.17
C LEU A 126 -5.10 11.12 -12.29
N PHE A 127 -5.44 11.63 -13.48
CA PHE A 127 -6.71 12.32 -13.73
C PHE A 127 -7.94 11.45 -13.45
N ARG A 128 -7.83 10.15 -13.72
CA ARG A 128 -8.91 9.18 -13.54
C ARG A 128 -9.24 8.85 -12.08
N THR A 129 -8.35 9.19 -11.14
CA THR A 129 -8.42 8.73 -9.75
C THR A 129 -9.73 9.07 -9.07
N GLU A 130 -10.32 10.25 -9.32
CA GLU A 130 -11.60 10.63 -8.74
C GLU A 130 -12.74 9.69 -9.16
N THR A 131 -12.79 9.35 -10.44
CA THR A 131 -13.81 8.41 -10.98
C THR A 131 -13.60 7.00 -10.43
N ASP A 132 -12.37 6.52 -10.44
CA ASP A 132 -12.02 5.19 -9.94
C ASP A 132 -12.31 5.05 -8.44
N LEU A 133 -11.99 6.08 -7.66
CA LEU A 133 -12.23 6.13 -6.23
C LEU A 133 -13.71 6.01 -5.90
N LEU A 134 -14.57 6.79 -6.56
CA LEU A 134 -16.03 6.75 -6.35
C LEU A 134 -16.63 5.41 -6.77
N ASP A 135 -16.11 4.79 -7.83
CA ASP A 135 -16.55 3.46 -8.26
C ASP A 135 -16.15 2.37 -7.24
N LEU A 136 -14.92 2.41 -6.73
CA LEU A 136 -14.43 1.46 -5.73
C LEU A 136 -15.14 1.59 -4.39
N ILE A 137 -15.44 2.81 -3.92
CA ILE A 137 -16.26 3.06 -2.73
C ILE A 137 -17.64 2.42 -2.88
N ARG A 138 -18.33 2.64 -4.01
CA ARG A 138 -19.65 2.03 -4.28
C ARG A 138 -19.63 0.50 -4.25
N ASN A 139 -18.48 -0.11 -4.55
CA ASN A 139 -18.27 -1.56 -4.47
C ASN A 139 -17.80 -2.02 -3.08
N GLY A 140 -17.66 -1.13 -2.09
CA GLY A 140 -17.19 -1.47 -0.74
C GLY A 140 -15.74 -1.92 -0.68
N ILE A 141 -14.89 -1.43 -1.57
CA ILE A 141 -13.48 -1.83 -1.67
C ILE A 141 -12.60 -0.88 -0.87
N SER A 142 -11.78 -1.43 0.03
CA SER A 142 -10.80 -0.67 0.79
C SER A 142 -9.70 -0.08 -0.11
N ILE A 143 -9.46 1.23 0.01
CA ILE A 143 -8.51 1.98 -0.81
C ILE A 143 -7.35 2.47 0.05
N ARG A 144 -6.11 2.30 -0.43
CA ARG A 144 -4.94 3.05 0.01
C ARG A 144 -4.73 4.23 -0.93
N LEU A 145 -4.78 5.43 -0.43
CA LEU A 145 -4.48 6.63 -1.21
C LEU A 145 -3.00 6.98 -1.07
N VAL A 146 -2.31 7.12 -2.19
CA VAL A 146 -0.92 7.62 -2.30
C VAL A 146 -0.87 8.82 -3.25
N LYS A 147 0.19 9.64 -3.19
CA LYS A 147 0.36 10.76 -4.13
C LYS A 147 0.60 10.28 -5.57
N GLY A 148 1.29 9.18 -5.75
CA GLY A 148 1.79 8.63 -7.00
C GLY A 148 3.32 8.69 -7.02
N ALA A 149 3.95 7.61 -7.47
CA ALA A 149 5.40 7.44 -7.45
C ALA A 149 6.01 7.29 -8.85
N TYR A 150 5.20 7.00 -9.84
CA TYR A 150 5.65 6.83 -11.22
C TYR A 150 5.62 8.15 -11.97
N ILE A 151 6.60 8.31 -12.88
CA ILE A 151 6.61 9.44 -13.82
C ILE A 151 5.63 9.09 -14.93
N GLU A 152 4.54 9.83 -14.98
CA GLU A 152 3.47 9.63 -15.95
C GLU A 152 3.42 10.74 -16.98
N ASN A 153 2.75 10.49 -18.11
CA ASN A 153 2.52 11.48 -19.14
C ASN A 153 1.56 12.58 -18.62
N ASP A 154 1.86 13.84 -18.94
CA ASP A 154 1.07 15.01 -18.56
C ASP A 154 -0.34 15.05 -19.17
N GLN A 155 -0.61 14.22 -20.18
CA GLN A 155 -1.95 14.01 -20.74
C GLN A 155 -2.86 13.14 -19.87
N ILE A 156 -2.31 12.42 -18.88
CA ILE A 156 -3.07 11.51 -18.02
C ILE A 156 -2.85 11.75 -16.53
N ALA A 157 -1.87 12.60 -16.18
CA ALA A 157 -1.50 12.86 -14.79
C ALA A 157 -1.13 14.32 -14.54
N TYR A 158 -1.39 14.77 -13.33
CA TYR A 158 -0.86 16.03 -12.81
C TYR A 158 0.65 15.88 -12.56
N THR A 159 1.41 16.90 -12.96
CA THR A 159 2.87 16.96 -12.77
C THR A 159 3.30 18.02 -11.75
N ASP A 160 2.43 18.99 -11.50
CA ASP A 160 2.66 20.02 -10.49
C ASP A 160 2.43 19.46 -9.06
N THR A 161 3.41 19.66 -8.20
CA THR A 161 3.40 19.10 -6.85
C THR A 161 2.26 19.64 -5.98
N GLU A 162 1.95 20.95 -6.09
CA GLU A 162 0.89 21.55 -5.28
C GLU A 162 -0.49 21.10 -5.77
N VAL A 163 -0.66 20.94 -7.08
CA VAL A 163 -1.89 20.35 -7.63
C VAL A 163 -2.07 18.92 -7.14
N ILE A 164 -1.01 18.10 -7.15
CA ILE A 164 -1.07 16.72 -6.64
C ILE A 164 -1.39 16.71 -5.13
N ARG A 165 -0.82 17.62 -4.34
CA ARG A 165 -1.13 17.77 -2.91
C ARG A 165 -2.62 18.10 -2.68
N GLN A 166 -3.15 19.04 -3.46
CA GLN A 166 -4.56 19.41 -3.38
C GLN A 166 -5.47 18.25 -3.76
N LYS A 167 -5.19 17.55 -4.87
CA LYS A 167 -5.94 16.36 -5.28
C LYS A 167 -5.88 15.24 -4.24
N PHE A 168 -4.72 15.01 -3.64
CA PHE A 168 -4.58 14.05 -2.55
C PHE A 168 -5.48 14.43 -1.36
N LEU A 169 -5.52 15.70 -0.97
CA LEU A 169 -6.38 16.17 0.13
C LEU A 169 -7.87 16.00 -0.20
N ASP A 170 -8.28 16.34 -1.42
CA ASP A 170 -9.67 16.20 -1.86
C ASP A 170 -10.12 14.74 -1.87
N HIS A 171 -9.30 13.85 -2.42
CA HIS A 171 -9.55 12.41 -2.41
C HIS A 171 -9.54 11.82 -1.00
N ALA A 172 -8.65 12.28 -0.12
CA ALA A 172 -8.62 11.87 1.28
C ALA A 172 -9.92 12.24 1.99
N LYS A 173 -10.46 13.45 1.78
CA LYS A 173 -11.75 13.86 2.34
C LYS A 173 -12.89 12.96 1.86
N THR A 174 -12.90 12.60 0.58
CA THR A 174 -13.91 11.67 0.04
C THR A 174 -13.82 10.29 0.69
N LEU A 175 -12.61 9.77 0.90
CA LEU A 175 -12.42 8.49 1.60
C LEU A 175 -12.85 8.56 3.07
N ILE A 176 -12.56 9.66 3.76
CA ILE A 176 -12.93 9.86 5.17
C ILE A 176 -14.44 9.93 5.34
N ALA A 177 -15.15 10.46 4.37
CA ALA A 177 -16.62 10.52 4.37
C ALA A 177 -17.28 9.15 4.12
N ASP A 178 -16.54 8.15 3.66
CA ASP A 178 -17.04 6.78 3.54
C ASP A 178 -16.90 6.02 4.85
N GLU A 179 -18.03 5.73 5.49
CA GLU A 179 -18.10 4.94 6.72
C GLU A 179 -18.21 3.43 6.45
N GLY A 180 -18.37 3.02 5.20
CA GLY A 180 -18.66 1.64 4.80
C GLY A 180 -17.47 0.69 5.00
N VAL A 181 -16.25 1.16 4.71
CA VAL A 181 -15.03 0.36 4.82
C VAL A 181 -13.85 1.18 5.33
N ARG A 182 -12.87 0.51 5.92
CA ARG A 182 -11.64 1.17 6.33
C ARG A 182 -10.76 1.48 5.13
N HIS A 183 -10.44 2.76 4.94
CA HIS A 183 -9.45 3.22 3.96
C HIS A 183 -8.12 3.57 4.61
N SER A 184 -7.07 3.71 3.79
CA SER A 184 -5.72 4.06 4.24
C SER A 184 -5.21 5.32 3.54
N ILE A 185 -4.62 6.22 4.32
CA ILE A 185 -4.01 7.46 3.86
C ILE A 185 -2.49 7.32 3.99
N ALA A 186 -1.80 7.18 2.87
CA ALA A 186 -0.38 6.86 2.84
C ALA A 186 0.46 8.05 2.33
N THR A 187 1.02 8.81 3.25
CA THR A 187 1.89 9.95 2.95
C THR A 187 2.84 10.26 4.12
N HIS A 188 3.97 10.92 3.83
CA HIS A 188 4.91 11.46 4.84
C HIS A 188 4.86 12.99 4.90
N ASP A 189 3.89 13.60 4.21
CA ASP A 189 3.67 15.04 4.18
C ASP A 189 2.95 15.47 5.47
N GLU A 190 3.71 16.07 6.38
CA GLU A 190 3.23 16.43 7.72
C GLU A 190 2.06 17.41 7.68
N ASP A 191 2.09 18.36 6.74
CA ASP A 191 0.99 19.33 6.62
C ASP A 191 -0.30 18.64 6.19
N LEU A 192 -0.24 17.75 5.20
CA LEU A 192 -1.40 16.97 4.76
C LEU A 192 -1.91 16.06 5.87
N LEU A 193 -1.01 15.36 6.56
CA LEU A 193 -1.37 14.50 7.70
C LEU A 193 -2.08 15.29 8.79
N THR A 194 -1.55 16.48 9.13
CA THR A 194 -2.13 17.34 10.16
C THR A 194 -3.52 17.85 9.74
N MET A 195 -3.67 18.32 8.50
CA MET A 195 -4.96 18.79 7.97
C MET A 195 -6.02 17.68 7.99
N ILE A 196 -5.62 16.45 7.66
CA ILE A 196 -6.50 15.29 7.63
C ILE A 196 -6.85 14.83 9.04
N ALA A 197 -5.89 14.77 9.94
CA ALA A 197 -6.09 14.32 11.34
C ALA A 197 -6.92 15.29 12.19
N LEU A 198 -6.90 16.59 11.87
CA LEU A 198 -7.73 17.60 12.55
C LEU A 198 -9.23 17.44 12.26
N ASN A 199 -9.61 16.77 11.17
CA ASN A 199 -10.98 16.35 10.94
C ASN A 199 -11.26 15.13 11.84
N ASN A 200 -11.90 15.35 12.98
CA ASN A 200 -12.20 14.36 14.05
C ASN A 200 -12.99 13.10 13.61
N GLU A 201 -13.25 12.93 12.34
CA GLU A 201 -14.01 11.83 11.74
C GLU A 201 -13.15 10.61 11.37
N MET A 202 -11.82 10.66 11.60
CA MET A 202 -10.83 9.64 11.21
C MET A 202 -10.90 8.31 12.01
N ARG A 203 -11.99 8.03 12.71
CA ARG A 203 -12.07 6.85 13.60
C ARG A 203 -11.99 5.50 12.88
N ASN A 204 -12.31 5.48 11.59
CA ASN A 204 -12.33 4.24 10.79
C ASN A 204 -11.27 4.21 9.68
N HIS A 205 -10.22 5.04 9.77
CA HIS A 205 -9.20 5.14 8.75
C HIS A 205 -7.83 4.84 9.33
N ARG A 206 -6.90 4.46 8.46
CA ARG A 206 -5.51 4.15 8.82
C ARG A 206 -4.57 5.16 8.18
N PHE A 207 -3.59 5.62 8.93
CA PHE A 207 -2.43 6.29 8.36
C PHE A 207 -1.34 5.25 8.06
N GLU A 208 -0.74 5.33 6.87
CA GLU A 208 0.30 4.39 6.48
C GLU A 208 1.62 5.11 6.17
N PHE A 209 2.71 4.56 6.71
CA PHE A 209 4.06 5.10 6.58
C PHE A 209 5.01 4.04 6.03
N LEU A 210 6.00 4.48 5.26
CA LEU A 210 7.11 3.62 4.84
C LEU A 210 8.03 3.35 6.05
N PHE A 211 8.43 2.12 6.22
CA PHE A 211 9.36 1.68 7.25
C PHE A 211 10.65 2.54 7.27
N GLY A 212 11.04 3.00 8.44
CA GLY A 212 12.24 3.80 8.65
C GLY A 212 12.12 5.28 8.21
N VAL A 213 10.97 5.73 7.69
CA VAL A 213 10.76 7.13 7.25
C VAL A 213 9.82 7.85 8.21
N ARG A 214 10.25 8.99 8.75
CA ARG A 214 9.46 9.80 9.71
C ARG A 214 8.96 9.00 10.90
N ARG A 215 9.85 8.32 11.60
CA ARG A 215 9.52 7.57 12.83
C ARG A 215 8.94 8.48 13.92
N ASP A 216 9.30 9.75 13.91
CA ASP A 216 8.69 10.79 14.75
C ASP A 216 7.17 10.85 14.54
N LEU A 217 6.71 10.95 13.30
CA LEU A 217 5.29 10.96 12.94
C LEU A 217 4.63 9.60 13.20
N GLN A 218 5.28 8.50 12.86
CA GLN A 218 4.75 7.16 13.13
C GLN A 218 4.36 7.01 14.61
N LYS A 219 5.27 7.38 15.53
CA LYS A 219 5.03 7.31 16.97
C LYS A 219 3.94 8.29 17.42
N ALA A 220 3.98 9.54 16.92
CA ALA A 220 3.00 10.55 17.28
C ALA A 220 1.58 10.13 16.87
N PHE A 221 1.42 9.61 15.66
CA PHE A 221 0.12 9.18 15.15
C PHE A 221 -0.37 7.88 15.81
N ASN A 222 0.51 6.93 16.12
CA ASN A 222 0.15 5.65 16.75
C ASN A 222 -0.44 5.82 18.16
N SER A 223 -0.24 6.97 18.80
CA SER A 223 -0.83 7.25 20.12
C SER A 223 -2.34 7.51 20.09
N SER A 224 -2.89 7.86 18.92
CA SER A 224 -4.28 8.33 18.79
C SER A 224 -5.02 7.82 17.53
N HIS A 225 -4.30 7.19 16.62
CA HIS A 225 -4.86 6.70 15.35
C HIS A 225 -4.39 5.27 15.06
N ASP A 226 -5.09 4.58 14.16
CA ASP A 226 -4.60 3.33 13.57
C ASP A 226 -3.46 3.64 12.59
N VAL A 227 -2.30 3.02 12.79
CA VAL A 227 -1.11 3.23 11.98
C VAL A 227 -0.61 1.93 11.39
N GLY A 228 -0.40 1.94 10.07
CA GLY A 228 0.23 0.86 9.32
C GLY A 228 1.66 1.22 8.91
N ILE A 229 2.55 0.26 8.98
CA ILE A 229 3.93 0.39 8.52
C ILE A 229 4.13 -0.48 7.29
N TYR A 230 4.35 0.18 6.15
CA TYR A 230 4.69 -0.47 4.88
C TYR A 230 6.15 -0.89 4.91
N MET A 231 6.40 -2.18 4.89
CA MET A 231 7.72 -2.79 5.09
C MET A 231 8.18 -3.55 3.85
N PRO A 232 8.99 -2.90 2.98
CA PRO A 232 9.64 -3.61 1.89
C PRO A 232 10.66 -4.61 2.45
N TYR A 233 10.61 -5.85 1.99
CA TYR A 233 11.56 -6.89 2.37
C TYR A 233 11.96 -7.75 1.15
N GLY A 234 12.93 -8.65 1.33
CA GLY A 234 13.49 -9.44 0.24
C GLY A 234 14.92 -9.03 -0.10
N LYS A 235 15.54 -9.67 -1.08
CA LYS A 235 16.96 -9.46 -1.42
C LYS A 235 17.25 -8.04 -1.92
N GLU A 236 16.33 -7.44 -2.64
CA GLU A 236 16.47 -6.13 -3.29
C GLU A 236 15.92 -4.94 -2.47
N TRP A 237 15.58 -5.14 -1.20
CA TRP A 237 14.92 -4.13 -0.37
C TRP A 237 15.73 -2.82 -0.24
N VAL A 238 17.08 -2.88 -0.20
CA VAL A 238 17.95 -1.71 -0.09
C VAL A 238 17.86 -0.87 -1.37
N SER A 239 18.00 -1.52 -2.53
CA SER A 239 17.91 -0.86 -3.85
C SER A 239 16.54 -0.22 -4.05
N TYR A 240 15.47 -0.90 -3.65
CA TYR A 240 14.10 -0.39 -3.66
C TYR A 240 13.97 0.86 -2.78
N THR A 241 14.37 0.77 -1.53
CA THR A 241 14.26 1.89 -0.57
C THR A 241 15.06 3.10 -1.06
N LEU A 242 16.27 2.90 -1.59
CA LEU A 242 17.08 3.99 -2.14
C LEU A 242 16.44 4.63 -3.37
N ARG A 243 15.79 3.85 -4.27
CA ARG A 243 15.02 4.42 -5.40
C ARG A 243 13.88 5.28 -4.90
N ARG A 244 13.06 4.79 -3.97
CA ARG A 244 11.94 5.55 -3.38
C ARG A 244 12.42 6.81 -2.66
N LEU A 245 13.54 6.77 -1.95
CA LEU A 245 14.12 7.95 -1.32
C LEU A 245 14.59 8.99 -2.35
N LYS A 246 15.08 8.57 -3.53
CA LYS A 246 15.47 9.47 -4.63
C LYS A 246 14.26 10.11 -5.33
N GLU A 247 13.15 9.39 -5.44
CA GLU A 247 11.88 9.87 -6.01
C GLU A 247 11.24 10.95 -5.13
N PHE A 248 11.47 10.92 -3.82
CA PHE A 248 11.22 12.08 -2.96
C PHE A 248 12.17 13.21 -3.38
N LYS A 249 11.74 14.06 -4.34
CA LYS A 249 12.51 15.18 -4.95
C LYS A 249 13.16 16.15 -3.95
N ASN A 250 13.11 15.87 -2.66
CA ASN A 250 13.75 16.60 -1.59
C ASN A 250 14.70 15.70 -0.79
N ILE A 251 15.89 15.43 -1.34
CA ILE A 251 17.01 14.87 -0.56
C ILE A 251 17.22 15.66 0.75
N ARG A 252 16.97 16.98 0.75
CA ARG A 252 16.96 17.82 1.96
C ARG A 252 15.91 17.40 2.99
N PHE A 253 14.75 16.92 2.55
CA PHE A 253 13.69 16.43 3.45
C PHE A 253 14.09 15.10 4.09
N VAL A 254 14.67 14.18 3.32
CA VAL A 254 15.19 12.89 3.84
C VAL A 254 16.37 13.10 4.78
N ALA A 255 17.34 13.95 4.41
CA ALA A 255 18.49 14.27 5.26
C ALA A 255 18.07 14.97 6.56
N LYS A 256 17.12 15.90 6.51
CA LYS A 256 16.58 16.60 7.69
C LYS A 256 15.84 15.65 8.63
N ASN A 257 15.23 14.59 8.10
CA ASN A 257 14.49 13.59 8.88
C ASN A 257 15.39 12.52 9.48
N LEU A 258 16.46 12.12 8.80
CA LEU A 258 17.52 11.26 9.36
C LEU A 258 18.32 11.97 10.48
N ILE A 259 18.42 13.30 10.44
CA ILE A 259 19.11 14.11 11.47
C ILE A 259 18.23 14.34 12.70
N LYS A 260 16.89 14.35 12.57
CA LYS A 260 15.96 14.46 13.69
C LYS A 260 15.82 13.18 14.53
N GLU A 261 16.43 12.09 14.10
CA GLU A 261 16.42 10.79 14.78
C GLU A 261 17.61 10.56 15.75
N LYS A 262 18.36 11.62 16.09
CA LYS A 262 19.40 11.53 17.15
C LYS A 262 18.90 12.06 18.47
#